data_c902e98b1ae363823144e95382bb5232
#
_entry.id   c902e98b1ae363823144e95382bb5232
#
_cell.length_a   1.000
_cell.length_b   1.000
_cell.length_c   1.000
_cell.angle_alpha   90.00
_cell.angle_beta   90.00
_cell.angle_gamma   90.00
#
_symmetry.space_group_name_H-M   'P 1'
#
loop_
_entity.id
_entity.type
_entity.pdbx_description
1 polymer ?
#
loop_
_entity_poly.entity_id
_entity_poly.type
_entity_poly.pdbx_seq_one_letter_code
_entity_poly.pdbx_strand_id
1 'polypeptide(L)'
;FNTYGVPRNKTKSSKKTADKKETVPNANYLWIAYFATALNESGKAALVMANSASDAGGSELEIRKKMIQDGIISQMVTLPSNMFSTVTLPATLWFFNKQRSRKDEILFIDARNIFTQVDRAHRKFSDEQIKNLGIITRLYEGDGEAFWQLVDEYKAEGKQAEADWLLERWPEGKYRDVIGLCKVAKIEGEDGIEDNDWSLN
;
A
#
# COMPACT_ATOMS: atom_id res chain seq x y z
N PHE A 1 -23.29 -6.10 6.65
CA PHE A 1 -22.69 -4.78 6.89
C PHE A 1 -21.16 -4.79 6.82
N ASN A 2 -20.51 -5.84 7.28
CA ASN A 2 -19.06 -6.02 7.17
C ASN A 2 -18.75 -7.36 6.52
N THR A 3 -18.50 -7.34 5.22
CA THR A 3 -18.27 -8.53 4.39
C THR A 3 -17.02 -9.31 4.82
N TYR A 4 -16.00 -8.60 5.33
CA TYR A 4 -14.71 -9.19 5.66
C TYR A 4 -14.59 -9.67 7.10
N GLY A 5 -15.55 -9.32 7.96
CA GLY A 5 -15.58 -9.76 9.35
C GLY A 5 -14.94 -8.77 10.33
N VAL A 6 -14.93 -9.17 11.59
CA VAL A 6 -14.40 -8.38 12.71
C VAL A 6 -13.16 -9.08 13.26
N PRO A 7 -12.06 -8.36 13.50
CA PRO A 7 -10.83 -8.94 14.04
C PRO A 7 -11.00 -9.32 15.53
N ARG A 8 -11.55 -10.49 15.78
CA ARG A 8 -11.84 -10.98 17.14
C ARG A 8 -10.77 -11.94 17.61
N ASN A 9 -10.20 -11.67 18.77
CA ASN A 9 -9.30 -12.58 19.45
C ASN A 9 -10.03 -13.35 20.57
N LYS A 10 -9.83 -14.65 20.60
CA LYS A 10 -10.29 -15.49 21.71
C LYS A 10 -9.30 -15.36 22.84
N THR A 11 -9.70 -14.76 23.95
CA THR A 11 -8.87 -14.70 25.16
C THR A 11 -8.73 -16.12 25.72
N LYS A 12 -7.49 -16.60 25.89
CA LYS A 12 -7.23 -17.83 26.63
C LYS A 12 -7.56 -17.55 28.10
N SER A 13 -8.75 -17.91 28.55
CA SER A 13 -9.07 -17.90 29.98
C SER A 13 -8.33 -19.03 30.67
N SER A 14 -7.56 -18.71 31.68
CA SER A 14 -6.92 -19.69 32.57
C SER A 14 -7.89 -20.35 33.55
N LYS A 15 -9.15 -19.95 33.58
CA LYS A 15 -10.21 -20.51 34.42
C LYS A 15 -11.21 -21.33 33.61
N LYS A 16 -11.45 -22.57 34.02
CA LYS A 16 -12.30 -23.57 33.34
C LYS A 16 -13.79 -23.21 33.19
N THR A 17 -14.26 -22.06 33.66
CA THR A 17 -15.69 -21.74 33.80
C THR A 17 -16.11 -20.35 33.39
N ALA A 18 -15.27 -19.58 32.69
CA ALA A 18 -15.70 -18.28 32.21
C ALA A 18 -16.02 -18.34 30.71
N ASP A 19 -17.16 -17.80 30.31
CA ASP A 19 -17.49 -17.54 28.91
C ASP A 19 -16.30 -16.85 28.24
N LYS A 20 -15.81 -17.47 27.16
CA LYS A 20 -14.68 -16.90 26.39
C LYS A 20 -15.15 -15.58 25.77
N LYS A 21 -14.90 -14.48 26.47
CA LYS A 21 -15.26 -13.15 25.96
C LYS A 21 -14.36 -12.85 24.75
N GLU A 22 -14.97 -12.79 23.61
CA GLU A 22 -14.29 -12.32 22.39
C GLU A 22 -14.04 -10.83 22.52
N THR A 23 -12.81 -10.40 22.26
CA THR A 23 -12.42 -8.98 22.29
C THR A 23 -11.86 -8.57 20.94
N VAL A 24 -12.08 -7.30 20.59
CA VAL A 24 -11.42 -6.66 19.45
C VAL A 24 -10.20 -5.91 19.98
N PRO A 25 -8.97 -6.39 19.72
CA PRO A 25 -7.76 -5.85 20.36
C PRO A 25 -7.42 -4.43 19.89
N ASN A 26 -7.77 -4.10 18.64
CA ASN A 26 -7.60 -2.76 18.07
C ASN A 26 -8.62 -2.51 16.96
N ALA A 27 -8.72 -1.25 16.53
CA ALA A 27 -9.72 -0.84 15.53
C ALA A 27 -9.18 -0.80 14.09
N ASN A 28 -7.90 -1.10 13.83
CA ASN A 28 -7.31 -0.95 12.51
C ASN A 28 -8.12 -1.69 11.43
N TYR A 29 -8.33 -2.99 11.64
CA TYR A 29 -9.08 -3.81 10.69
C TYR A 29 -10.59 -3.60 10.69
N LEU A 30 -11.15 -2.96 11.70
CA LEU A 30 -12.52 -2.46 11.64
C LEU A 30 -12.65 -1.35 10.61
N TRP A 31 -11.73 -0.40 10.62
CA TRP A 31 -11.69 0.70 9.64
C TRP A 31 -11.38 0.19 8.24
N ILE A 32 -10.35 -0.65 8.08
CA ILE A 32 -9.99 -1.25 6.80
C ILE A 32 -11.18 -2.01 6.20
N ALA A 33 -11.82 -2.87 6.98
CA ALA A 33 -12.98 -3.65 6.54
C ALA A 33 -14.20 -2.77 6.24
N TYR A 34 -14.40 -1.70 7.00
CA TYR A 34 -15.47 -0.74 6.75
C TYR A 34 -15.30 -0.03 5.41
N PHE A 35 -14.11 0.51 5.14
CA PHE A 35 -13.81 1.15 3.86
C PHE A 35 -13.99 0.19 2.69
N ALA A 36 -13.44 -1.02 2.80
CA ALA A 36 -13.57 -2.04 1.77
C ALA A 36 -15.02 -2.42 1.49
N THR A 37 -15.84 -2.58 2.55
CA THR A 37 -17.26 -2.96 2.43
C THR A 37 -18.13 -1.82 1.87
N ALA A 38 -17.77 -0.57 2.18
CA ALA A 38 -18.54 0.60 1.75
C ALA A 38 -18.38 0.95 0.26
N LEU A 39 -17.36 0.38 -0.42
CA LEU A 39 -17.15 0.63 -1.83
C LEU A 39 -18.27 0.02 -2.70
N ASN A 40 -18.80 0.81 -3.63
CA ASN A 40 -19.65 0.32 -4.70
C ASN A 40 -18.81 -0.46 -5.76
N GLU A 41 -19.46 -0.99 -6.79
CA GLU A 41 -18.81 -1.84 -7.81
C GLU A 41 -17.64 -1.17 -8.55
N SER A 42 -17.69 0.15 -8.75
CA SER A 42 -16.63 0.94 -9.37
C SER A 42 -15.81 1.76 -8.36
N GLY A 43 -16.02 1.49 -7.06
CA GLY A 43 -15.47 2.29 -5.98
C GLY A 43 -13.96 2.17 -5.83
N LYS A 44 -13.35 3.31 -5.51
CA LYS A 44 -11.95 3.41 -5.10
C LYS A 44 -11.86 4.11 -3.76
N ALA A 45 -10.91 3.71 -2.93
CA ALA A 45 -10.62 4.39 -1.67
C ALA A 45 -9.12 4.38 -1.39
N ALA A 46 -8.69 5.34 -0.59
CA ALA A 46 -7.36 5.37 0.00
C ALA A 46 -7.49 5.59 1.50
N LEU A 47 -6.70 4.85 2.27
CA LEU A 47 -6.72 4.89 3.72
C LEU A 47 -5.30 4.93 4.27
N VAL A 48 -5.05 5.86 5.20
CA VAL A 48 -3.79 5.93 5.94
C VAL A 48 -3.90 5.06 7.18
N MET A 49 -3.01 4.11 7.32
CA MET A 49 -2.98 3.19 8.47
C MET A 49 -1.60 3.15 9.13
N ALA A 50 -1.58 2.78 10.40
CA ALA A 50 -0.31 2.45 11.06
C ALA A 50 0.38 1.29 10.31
N ASN A 51 1.69 1.36 10.16
CA ASN A 51 2.46 0.35 9.43
C ASN A 51 2.25 -1.07 9.99
N SER A 52 2.04 -1.19 11.31
CA SER A 52 1.74 -2.47 11.97
C SER A 52 0.46 -3.17 11.48
N ALA A 53 -0.44 -2.47 10.79
CA ALA A 53 -1.60 -3.10 10.18
C ALA A 53 -1.23 -3.97 8.96
N SER A 54 -0.10 -3.70 8.32
CA SER A 54 0.33 -4.40 7.10
C SER A 54 0.85 -5.81 7.38
N ASP A 55 1.40 -6.04 8.58
CA ASP A 55 2.00 -7.30 9.01
C ASP A 55 1.29 -7.97 10.20
N ALA A 56 0.11 -7.45 10.58
CA ALA A 56 -0.69 -8.01 11.65
C ALA A 56 -1.07 -9.48 11.38
N GLY A 57 -0.92 -10.32 12.41
CA GLY A 57 -1.23 -11.75 12.36
C GLY A 57 -2.63 -12.10 12.89
N GLY A 58 -2.90 -13.40 13.07
CA GLY A 58 -4.14 -13.89 13.66
C GLY A 58 -5.39 -13.54 12.87
N SER A 59 -6.46 -13.10 13.54
CA SER A 59 -7.73 -12.77 12.91
C SER A 59 -7.64 -11.59 11.91
N GLU A 60 -6.69 -10.71 12.09
CA GLU A 60 -6.42 -9.59 11.19
C GLU A 60 -5.80 -10.08 9.88
N LEU A 61 -4.89 -11.05 9.93
CA LEU A 61 -4.34 -11.73 8.76
C LEU A 61 -5.45 -12.39 7.93
N GLU A 62 -6.40 -13.07 8.57
CA GLU A 62 -7.50 -13.74 7.86
C GLU A 62 -8.40 -12.74 7.11
N ILE A 63 -8.64 -11.57 7.69
CA ILE A 63 -9.38 -10.48 7.02
C ILE A 63 -8.58 -9.97 5.83
N ARG A 64 -7.28 -9.74 6.00
CA ARG A 64 -6.39 -9.27 4.92
C ARG A 64 -6.33 -10.27 3.77
N LYS A 65 -6.19 -11.57 4.07
CA LYS A 65 -6.22 -12.63 3.06
C LYS A 65 -7.49 -12.59 2.21
N LYS A 66 -8.67 -12.48 2.82
CA LYS A 66 -9.93 -12.36 2.08
C LYS A 66 -9.94 -11.16 1.15
N MET A 67 -9.50 -9.99 1.63
CA MET A 67 -9.44 -8.78 0.81
C MET A 67 -8.48 -8.92 -0.38
N ILE A 68 -7.35 -9.61 -0.16
CA ILE A 68 -6.38 -9.92 -1.21
C ILE A 68 -6.98 -10.89 -2.22
N GLN A 69 -7.60 -11.97 -1.78
CA GLN A 69 -8.25 -12.96 -2.63
C GLN A 69 -9.40 -12.36 -3.45
N ASP A 70 -10.16 -11.43 -2.88
CA ASP A 70 -11.19 -10.68 -3.59
C ASP A 70 -10.62 -9.63 -4.56
N GLY A 71 -9.30 -9.45 -4.56
CA GLY A 71 -8.60 -8.54 -5.44
C GLY A 71 -8.94 -7.06 -5.24
N ILE A 72 -9.40 -6.65 -4.07
CA ILE A 72 -9.81 -5.25 -3.83
C ILE A 72 -8.65 -4.35 -3.39
N ILE A 73 -7.60 -4.90 -2.78
CA ILE A 73 -6.39 -4.16 -2.43
C ILE A 73 -5.55 -4.04 -3.70
N SER A 74 -5.41 -2.83 -4.23
CA SER A 74 -4.71 -2.59 -5.49
C SER A 74 -3.24 -2.21 -5.30
N GLN A 75 -2.97 -1.46 -4.24
CA GLN A 75 -1.64 -0.88 -4.01
C GLN A 75 -1.43 -0.60 -2.53
N MET A 76 -0.19 -0.71 -2.10
CA MET A 76 0.26 -0.29 -0.78
C MET A 76 1.52 0.57 -0.91
N VAL A 77 1.54 1.71 -0.20
CA VAL A 77 2.70 2.61 -0.19
C VAL A 77 3.16 2.82 1.25
N THR A 78 4.37 2.41 1.57
CA THR A 78 4.97 2.65 2.89
C THR A 78 5.60 4.03 2.92
N LEU A 79 5.14 4.87 3.85
CA LEU A 79 5.57 6.26 4.00
C LEU A 79 6.82 6.37 4.89
N PRO A 80 7.59 7.45 4.75
CA PRO A 80 8.65 7.80 5.70
C PRO A 80 8.12 7.96 7.13
N SER A 81 8.97 7.76 8.11
CA SER A 81 8.70 8.22 9.49
C SER A 81 8.64 9.76 9.55
N ASN A 82 8.03 10.29 10.59
CA ASN A 82 7.96 11.75 10.84
C ASN A 82 7.23 12.56 9.74
N MET A 83 6.30 11.94 9.04
CA MET A 83 5.44 12.63 8.06
C MET A 83 4.24 13.35 8.70
N PHE A 84 3.94 13.04 9.96
CA PHE A 84 2.82 13.63 10.70
C PHE A 84 3.33 14.34 11.93
N SER A 85 2.74 15.49 12.27
CA SER A 85 3.22 16.37 13.35
C SER A 85 3.23 15.72 14.74
N THR A 86 2.36 14.75 14.97
CA THR A 86 2.19 14.09 16.28
C THR A 86 2.59 12.63 16.30
N VAL A 87 2.99 12.07 15.16
CA VAL A 87 3.30 10.63 15.01
C VAL A 87 4.64 10.46 14.32
N THR A 88 5.59 9.89 15.05
CA THR A 88 6.95 9.61 14.54
C THR A 88 7.05 8.29 13.77
N LEU A 89 6.10 7.38 13.96
CA LEU A 89 6.10 6.08 13.32
C LEU A 89 5.73 6.20 11.83
N PRO A 90 6.26 5.31 10.97
CA PRO A 90 5.85 5.25 9.60
C PRO A 90 4.38 4.81 9.49
N ALA A 91 3.71 5.28 8.45
CA ALA A 91 2.38 4.86 8.08
C ALA A 91 2.39 4.19 6.71
N THR A 92 1.33 3.45 6.40
CA THR A 92 1.13 2.83 5.10
C THR A 92 -0.17 3.35 4.49
N LEU A 93 -0.12 3.72 3.23
CA LEU A 93 -1.31 4.01 2.43
C LEU A 93 -1.83 2.70 1.84
N TRP A 94 -3.10 2.43 2.06
CA TRP A 94 -3.83 1.30 1.49
C TRP A 94 -4.76 1.82 0.41
N PHE A 95 -4.62 1.30 -0.81
CA PHE A 95 -5.49 1.66 -1.92
C PHE A 95 -6.39 0.49 -2.28
N PHE A 96 -7.67 0.78 -2.37
CA PHE A 96 -8.71 -0.16 -2.73
C PHE A 96 -9.28 0.23 -4.10
N ASN A 97 -9.49 -0.76 -4.96
CA ASN A 97 -10.10 -0.55 -6.27
C ASN A 97 -10.83 -1.82 -6.70
N LYS A 98 -12.17 -1.79 -6.69
CA LYS A 98 -12.98 -2.95 -7.10
C LYS A 98 -12.98 -3.18 -8.62
N GLN A 99 -12.76 -2.14 -9.42
CA GLN A 99 -12.86 -2.20 -10.89
C GLN A 99 -11.51 -2.43 -11.58
N ARG A 100 -10.49 -2.90 -10.86
CA ARG A 100 -9.19 -3.15 -11.48
C ARG A 100 -9.19 -4.44 -12.32
N SER A 101 -8.40 -4.47 -13.39
CA SER A 101 -8.25 -5.64 -14.27
C SER A 101 -7.32 -6.71 -13.67
N ARG A 102 -6.27 -6.31 -12.96
CA ARG A 102 -5.24 -7.20 -12.38
C ARG A 102 -5.58 -7.50 -10.92
N LYS A 103 -6.62 -8.32 -10.69
CA LYS A 103 -7.11 -8.64 -9.34
C LYS A 103 -6.18 -9.55 -8.54
N ASP A 104 -5.33 -10.28 -9.22
CA ASP A 104 -4.35 -11.22 -8.69
C ASP A 104 -2.98 -10.58 -8.37
N GLU A 105 -2.86 -9.28 -8.55
CA GLU A 105 -1.61 -8.55 -8.32
C GLU A 105 -1.81 -7.43 -7.29
N ILE A 106 -0.77 -7.08 -6.53
CA ILE A 106 -0.72 -5.89 -5.68
C ILE A 106 0.60 -5.16 -5.95
N LEU A 107 0.50 -3.85 -6.22
CA LEU A 107 1.66 -3.00 -6.33
C LEU A 107 2.12 -2.54 -4.95
N PHE A 108 3.36 -2.83 -4.58
CA PHE A 108 4.01 -2.29 -3.39
C PHE A 108 4.99 -1.19 -3.78
N ILE A 109 4.95 -0.07 -3.06
CA ILE A 109 5.90 1.05 -3.22
C ILE A 109 6.51 1.37 -1.85
N ASP A 110 7.83 1.35 -1.77
CA ASP A 110 8.59 1.76 -0.60
C ASP A 110 9.06 3.21 -0.72
N ALA A 111 8.33 4.12 -0.12
CA ALA A 111 8.70 5.53 -0.09
C ALA A 111 9.45 5.93 1.20
N ARG A 112 9.86 4.99 2.06
CA ARG A 112 10.48 5.29 3.36
C ARG A 112 11.72 6.19 3.26
N ASN A 113 12.44 6.08 2.15
CA ASN A 113 13.66 6.84 1.89
C ASN A 113 13.46 8.02 0.91
N ILE A 114 12.22 8.29 0.51
CA ILE A 114 11.86 9.40 -0.37
C ILE A 114 11.22 10.48 0.47
N PHE A 115 11.90 11.57 0.74
CA PHE A 115 11.36 12.69 1.50
C PHE A 115 12.22 13.94 1.39
N THR A 116 11.63 15.07 1.71
CA THR A 116 12.33 16.33 1.97
C THR A 116 12.30 16.58 3.47
N GLN A 117 13.48 16.78 4.07
CA GLN A 117 13.59 17.13 5.47
C GLN A 117 13.18 18.58 5.66
N VAL A 118 12.14 18.82 6.47
CA VAL A 118 11.66 20.17 6.78
C VAL A 118 12.44 20.76 7.95
N ASP A 119 12.52 19.99 9.02
CA ASP A 119 13.28 20.30 10.22
C ASP A 119 13.76 18.99 10.87
N ARG A 120 14.33 19.07 12.08
CA ARG A 120 14.89 17.90 12.77
C ARG A 120 13.86 16.78 13.02
N ALA A 121 12.59 17.13 13.15
CA ALA A 121 11.52 16.21 13.54
C ALA A 121 10.49 15.94 12.43
N HIS A 122 10.49 16.72 11.35
CA HIS A 122 9.43 16.66 10.33
C HIS A 122 9.96 16.45 8.94
N ARG A 123 9.24 15.62 8.20
CA ARG A 123 9.48 15.29 6.79
C ARG A 123 8.23 15.57 5.98
N LYS A 124 8.41 15.86 4.70
CA LYS A 124 7.32 15.98 3.73
C LYS A 124 7.74 15.42 2.38
N PHE A 125 6.80 15.18 1.51
CA PHE A 125 7.10 15.01 0.09
C PHE A 125 7.19 16.40 -0.59
N SER A 126 8.12 16.55 -1.53
CA SER A 126 8.05 17.63 -2.51
C SER A 126 7.03 17.28 -3.59
N ASP A 127 6.67 18.26 -4.42
CA ASP A 127 5.75 18.04 -5.54
C ASP A 127 6.35 17.04 -6.54
N GLU A 128 7.65 17.09 -6.79
CA GLU A 128 8.36 16.14 -7.65
C GLU A 128 8.31 14.73 -7.08
N GLN A 129 8.54 14.57 -5.77
CA GLN A 129 8.47 13.27 -5.11
C GLN A 129 7.07 12.66 -5.19
N ILE A 130 6.01 13.49 -5.06
CA ILE A 130 4.63 13.04 -5.25
C ILE A 130 4.40 12.60 -6.69
N LYS A 131 4.84 13.39 -7.68
CA LYS A 131 4.74 13.05 -9.09
C LYS A 131 5.52 11.75 -9.41
N ASN A 132 6.73 11.61 -8.89
CA ASN A 132 7.58 10.44 -9.07
C ASN A 132 6.97 9.17 -8.47
N LEU A 133 6.32 9.25 -7.30
CA LEU A 133 5.59 8.12 -6.73
C LEU A 133 4.32 7.81 -7.52
N GLY A 134 3.60 8.83 -7.96
CA GLY A 134 2.38 8.68 -8.75
C GLY A 134 2.62 8.04 -10.12
N ILE A 135 3.75 8.35 -10.77
CA ILE A 135 4.07 7.79 -12.09
C ILE A 135 4.35 6.28 -12.03
N ILE A 136 4.81 5.75 -10.90
CA ILE A 136 4.99 4.30 -10.72
C ILE A 136 3.65 3.58 -10.91
N THR A 137 2.59 4.10 -10.29
CA THR A 137 1.24 3.56 -10.44
C THR A 137 0.75 3.61 -11.89
N ARG A 138 0.99 4.73 -12.57
CA ARG A 138 0.61 4.89 -13.99
C ARG A 138 1.35 3.92 -14.90
N LEU A 139 2.65 3.76 -14.70
CA LEU A 139 3.44 2.76 -15.43
C LEU A 139 2.91 1.34 -15.19
N TYR A 140 2.59 1.01 -13.94
CA TYR A 140 1.98 -0.28 -13.59
C TYR A 140 0.63 -0.49 -14.27
N GLU A 141 -0.17 0.55 -14.42
CA GLU A 141 -1.45 0.53 -15.15
C GLU A 141 -1.25 0.53 -16.68
N GLY A 142 -0.03 0.68 -17.18
CA GLY A 142 0.30 0.66 -18.61
C GLY A 142 0.27 2.03 -19.29
N ASP A 143 0.16 3.10 -18.52
CA ASP A 143 0.13 4.48 -19.01
C ASP A 143 1.56 5.04 -19.21
N GLY A 144 2.23 4.52 -20.22
CA GLY A 144 3.57 5.00 -20.60
C GLY A 144 3.57 6.42 -21.18
N GLU A 145 2.44 6.90 -21.70
CA GLU A 145 2.32 8.27 -22.22
C GLU A 145 2.50 9.29 -21.08
N ALA A 146 1.82 9.09 -19.95
CA ALA A 146 1.97 9.97 -18.79
C ALA A 146 3.42 9.99 -18.25
N PHE A 147 4.15 8.88 -18.37
CA PHE A 147 5.56 8.85 -18.00
C PHE A 147 6.41 9.78 -18.88
N TRP A 148 6.26 9.70 -20.20
CA TRP A 148 7.03 10.55 -21.10
C TRP A 148 6.64 12.03 -20.97
N GLN A 149 5.35 12.31 -20.75
CA GLN A 149 4.90 13.68 -20.46
C GLN A 149 5.59 14.25 -19.21
N LEU A 150 5.72 13.47 -18.13
CA LEU A 150 6.39 13.92 -16.91
C LEU A 150 7.90 14.12 -17.14
N VAL A 151 8.56 13.23 -17.88
CA VAL A 151 9.98 13.38 -18.24
C VAL A 151 10.22 14.66 -19.03
N ASP A 152 9.35 14.95 -20.02
CA ASP A 152 9.45 16.17 -20.86
C ASP A 152 9.14 17.43 -20.04
N GLU A 153 8.16 17.39 -19.13
CA GLU A 153 7.88 18.48 -18.18
C GLU A 153 9.12 18.81 -17.35
N TYR A 154 9.77 17.80 -16.74
CA TYR A 154 10.98 18.00 -15.94
C TYR A 154 12.13 18.59 -16.77
N LYS A 155 12.35 18.13 -18.00
CA LYS A 155 13.36 18.69 -18.89
C LYS A 155 13.08 20.13 -19.25
N ALA A 156 11.82 20.46 -19.54
CA ALA A 156 11.40 21.81 -19.89
C ALA A 156 11.55 22.80 -18.71
N GLU A 157 11.35 22.29 -17.48
CA GLU A 157 11.53 23.07 -16.24
C GLU A 157 12.99 23.11 -15.74
N GLY A 158 13.92 22.49 -16.46
CA GLY A 158 15.33 22.41 -16.05
C GLY A 158 15.59 21.46 -14.87
N LYS A 159 14.64 20.59 -14.54
CA LYS A 159 14.75 19.58 -13.46
C LYS A 159 15.38 18.29 -13.98
N GLN A 160 16.60 18.40 -14.51
CA GLN A 160 17.27 17.28 -15.16
C GLN A 160 17.48 16.09 -14.23
N ALA A 161 17.81 16.33 -12.95
CA ALA A 161 18.03 15.27 -11.98
C ALA A 161 16.77 14.39 -11.77
N GLU A 162 15.58 14.99 -11.79
CA GLU A 162 14.30 14.27 -11.66
C GLU A 162 13.98 13.47 -12.93
N ALA A 163 14.25 14.04 -14.10
CA ALA A 163 14.11 13.32 -15.37
C ALA A 163 15.06 12.12 -15.44
N ASP A 164 16.32 12.29 -15.04
CA ASP A 164 17.32 11.22 -15.01
C ASP A 164 16.92 10.12 -14.01
N TRP A 165 16.43 10.49 -12.82
CA TRP A 165 15.92 9.54 -11.83
C TRP A 165 14.84 8.61 -12.39
N LEU A 166 13.94 9.14 -13.21
CA LEU A 166 12.89 8.36 -13.89
C LEU A 166 13.48 7.46 -14.99
N LEU A 167 14.32 8.03 -15.85
CA LEU A 167 14.88 7.34 -17.02
C LEU A 167 15.83 6.21 -16.64
N GLU A 168 16.59 6.34 -15.57
CA GLU A 168 17.46 5.27 -15.05
C GLU A 168 16.66 4.04 -14.60
N ARG A 169 15.45 4.26 -14.06
CA ARG A 169 14.59 3.21 -13.54
C ARG A 169 13.69 2.60 -14.61
N TRP A 170 13.16 3.40 -15.49
CA TRP A 170 12.22 2.97 -16.54
C TRP A 170 12.58 3.57 -17.91
N PRO A 171 13.72 3.16 -18.50
CA PRO A 171 14.23 3.76 -19.75
C PRO A 171 13.30 3.57 -20.95
N GLU A 172 12.42 2.57 -20.92
CA GLU A 172 11.45 2.30 -21.98
C GLU A 172 10.06 2.91 -21.70
N GLY A 173 9.87 3.63 -20.59
CA GLY A 173 8.54 4.12 -20.17
C GLY A 173 7.56 2.97 -19.88
N LYS A 174 8.07 1.81 -19.46
CA LYS A 174 7.27 0.64 -19.08
C LYS A 174 7.59 0.23 -17.66
N TYR A 175 6.55 -0.24 -16.94
CA TYR A 175 6.74 -0.74 -15.58
C TYR A 175 7.72 -1.93 -15.56
N ARG A 176 8.60 -1.88 -14.61
CA ARG A 176 9.39 -3.01 -14.09
C ARG A 176 9.60 -2.81 -12.60
N ASP A 177 9.79 -3.90 -11.89
CA ASP A 177 10.18 -3.85 -10.48
C ASP A 177 11.53 -3.16 -10.32
N VAL A 178 11.65 -2.34 -9.27
CA VAL A 178 12.88 -1.63 -8.92
C VAL A 178 13.22 -1.95 -7.47
N ILE A 179 14.36 -2.65 -7.27
CA ILE A 179 14.81 -3.09 -5.95
C ILE A 179 14.86 -1.89 -4.98
N GLY A 180 14.24 -2.06 -3.81
CA GLY A 180 14.18 -1.05 -2.78
C GLY A 180 13.25 0.12 -3.06
N LEU A 181 12.45 0.07 -4.14
CA LEU A 181 11.48 1.11 -4.48
C LEU A 181 10.08 0.56 -4.75
N CYS A 182 9.93 -0.37 -5.68
CA CYS A 182 8.62 -0.92 -6.02
C CYS A 182 8.70 -2.34 -6.55
N LYS A 183 7.67 -3.13 -6.24
CA LYS A 183 7.49 -4.46 -6.81
C LYS A 183 6.02 -4.82 -6.92
N VAL A 184 5.70 -5.72 -7.84
CA VAL A 184 4.39 -6.35 -7.95
C VAL A 184 4.45 -7.72 -7.30
N ALA A 185 3.57 -7.97 -6.32
CA ALA A 185 3.34 -9.30 -5.78
C ALA A 185 2.11 -9.91 -6.44
N LYS A 186 2.21 -11.19 -6.82
CA LYS A 186 1.11 -11.98 -7.40
C LYS A 186 0.59 -12.99 -6.40
N ILE A 187 -0.73 -13.21 -6.45
CA ILE A 187 -1.34 -14.38 -5.84
C ILE A 187 -1.20 -15.49 -6.86
N GLU A 188 -0.29 -16.42 -6.64
CA GLU A 188 -0.11 -17.53 -7.55
C GLU A 188 -1.19 -18.61 -7.35
N GLY A 189 -1.85 -18.93 -8.44
CA GLY A 189 -2.51 -20.16 -8.91
C GLY A 189 -3.28 -21.06 -7.93
N GLU A 190 -3.93 -22.07 -8.52
CA GLU A 190 -4.77 -23.06 -7.83
C GLU A 190 -4.05 -23.85 -6.71
N ASP A 191 -2.73 -23.87 -6.65
CA ASP A 191 -1.94 -24.61 -5.67
C ASP A 191 -1.59 -23.82 -4.41
N GLY A 192 -2.02 -22.55 -4.30
CA GLY A 192 -1.86 -21.77 -3.07
C GLY A 192 -0.42 -21.52 -2.63
N ILE A 193 0.54 -21.65 -3.54
CA ILE A 193 1.90 -21.18 -3.29
C ILE A 193 1.85 -19.67 -3.37
N GLU A 194 1.54 -19.08 -2.23
CA GLU A 194 1.72 -17.66 -2.02
C GLU A 194 3.17 -17.33 -2.35
N ASP A 195 3.40 -16.38 -3.25
CA ASP A 195 4.67 -15.67 -3.26
C ASP A 195 4.80 -15.04 -1.87
N ASN A 196 5.47 -15.75 -0.96
CA ASN A 196 5.60 -15.34 0.44
C ASN A 196 6.52 -14.14 0.59
N ASP A 197 7.11 -13.65 -0.48
CA ASP A 197 7.94 -12.45 -0.46
C ASP A 197 7.10 -11.17 -0.66
N TRP A 198 6.20 -10.94 0.30
CA TRP A 198 5.45 -9.70 0.44
C TRP A 198 6.30 -8.58 1.05
N SER A 199 7.60 -8.75 1.12
CA SER A 199 8.54 -7.75 1.60
C SER A 199 9.17 -7.00 0.44
N LEU A 200 9.42 -5.72 0.64
CA LEU A 200 10.17 -4.85 -0.28
C LEU A 200 11.69 -4.97 -0.11
N ASN A 201 12.16 -6.00 0.60
CA ASN A 201 13.59 -6.23 0.88
C ASN A 201 14.27 -6.96 -0.26
#